data_394cdbceddd2913d7bc33b56c3e2f6b5
#
_entry.id   394cdbceddd2913d7bc33b56c3e2f6b5
#
_cell.length_a   1.000
_cell.length_b   1.000
_cell.length_c   1.000
_cell.angle_alpha   90.00
_cell.angle_beta   90.00
_cell.angle_gamma   90.00
#
_symmetry.space_group_name_H-M   'P 1'
#
loop_
_entity.id
_entity.type
_entity.pdbx_description
1 polymer ?
#
loop_
_entity_poly.entity_id
_entity_poly.type
_entity_poly.pdbx_seq_one_letter_code
_entity_poly.pdbx_strand_id
1 'polypeptide(L)'
;MDSTLSRRGFIASGLGAAAGALLAPRRSAGAASDRFLIVNADDLGLSAEVDRGLFEAHDAGIVTSASLLVDGPDVEAAIQQARLRPKLGIGIHVSFDDRGKLFTDMQDLAAVQQQIDRQLAAFIRMVGSPPDHIDSHHHMHRLFNVARLFLVAGRRYNVPVRGFSDVVFVGRFYGQPEFGKADLSKISVEVLVAMLRAVKPGVTEISCHPGYAESRPDAIYDREREVELRTLTDEQVKKTISEEGIRLISYRDYNRMSRDAR
;
A
#
# COMPACT_ATOMS: atom_id res chain seq x y z
N MET A 1 -11.58 -92.91 -13.16
CA MET A 1 -12.15 -93.05 -14.53
C MET A 1 -12.04 -91.71 -15.14
N ASP A 2 -10.98 -91.58 -15.79
CA ASP A 2 -10.76 -91.47 -17.24
C ASP A 2 -11.43 -90.22 -17.86
N SER A 3 -10.72 -89.42 -18.37
CA SER A 3 -9.81 -89.25 -19.50
C SER A 3 -10.37 -88.12 -20.36
N THR A 4 -9.78 -87.24 -21.05
CA THR A 4 -8.63 -87.05 -21.85
C THR A 4 -8.74 -85.71 -22.55
N LEU A 5 -7.62 -84.99 -22.61
CA LEU A 5 -7.03 -84.24 -23.72
C LEU A 5 -7.90 -83.70 -24.85
N SER A 6 -7.78 -82.41 -25.18
CA SER A 6 -7.26 -82.04 -26.49
C SER A 6 -6.82 -80.56 -26.64
N ARG A 7 -5.76 -80.38 -27.32
CA ARG A 7 -5.02 -79.16 -27.64
C ARG A 7 -5.64 -78.34 -28.80
N ARG A 8 -5.24 -77.11 -28.82
CA ARG A 8 -4.94 -76.22 -29.96
C ARG A 8 -5.85 -75.02 -30.20
N GLY A 9 -5.14 -73.91 -30.26
CA GLY A 9 -5.59 -72.69 -30.98
C GLY A 9 -4.99 -71.41 -30.46
N PHE A 10 -3.79 -71.10 -30.90
CA PHE A 10 -3.15 -69.79 -30.80
C PHE A 10 -3.93 -68.76 -31.55
N ILE A 11 -4.30 -67.60 -30.97
CA ILE A 11 -4.30 -66.28 -31.63
C ILE A 11 -3.94 -65.23 -30.61
N ALA A 12 -2.84 -64.58 -30.82
CA ALA A 12 -2.39 -63.39 -30.12
C ALA A 12 -3.15 -62.19 -30.66
N SER A 13 -3.78 -61.41 -29.80
CA SER A 13 -4.28 -60.08 -30.12
C SER A 13 -3.83 -59.13 -29.02
N GLY A 14 -2.88 -58.28 -29.35
CA GLY A 14 -2.35 -57.30 -28.44
C GLY A 14 -3.42 -56.24 -28.05
N LEU A 15 -3.60 -56.05 -26.78
CA LEU A 15 -4.31 -54.91 -26.20
C LEU A 15 -3.23 -53.92 -25.72
N GLY A 16 -3.07 -52.88 -26.50
CA GLY A 16 -2.28 -51.73 -26.09
C GLY A 16 -2.90 -51.05 -24.88
N ALA A 17 -2.20 -51.09 -23.78
CA ALA A 17 -2.51 -50.24 -22.61
C ALA A 17 -2.20 -48.82 -22.94
N ALA A 18 -3.22 -48.02 -23.27
CA ALA A 18 -3.10 -46.57 -23.31
C ALA A 18 -2.97 -46.08 -21.86
N ALA A 19 -1.76 -45.81 -21.46
CA ALA A 19 -1.47 -45.08 -20.22
C ALA A 19 -2.01 -43.63 -20.39
N GLY A 20 -3.21 -43.40 -19.92
CA GLY A 20 -3.77 -42.05 -19.74
C GLY A 20 -2.95 -41.32 -18.70
N ALA A 21 -1.99 -40.50 -19.16
CA ALA A 21 -1.35 -39.54 -18.32
C ALA A 21 -2.41 -38.55 -17.81
N LEU A 22 -2.86 -38.72 -16.58
CA LEU A 22 -3.58 -37.71 -15.83
C LEU A 22 -2.67 -36.49 -15.76
N LEU A 23 -2.88 -35.53 -16.64
CA LEU A 23 -2.33 -34.17 -16.51
C LEU A 23 -2.90 -33.58 -15.22
N ALA A 24 -2.20 -33.75 -14.11
CA ALA A 24 -2.41 -32.96 -12.92
C ALA A 24 -2.33 -31.48 -13.33
N PRO A 25 -3.30 -30.63 -12.93
CA PRO A 25 -3.21 -29.21 -13.24
C PRO A 25 -1.86 -28.71 -12.71
N ARG A 26 -0.99 -28.24 -13.61
CA ARG A 26 0.19 -27.51 -13.22
C ARG A 26 -0.30 -26.30 -12.41
N ARG A 27 -0.23 -26.37 -11.09
CA ARG A 27 -0.24 -25.19 -10.25
C ARG A 27 0.87 -24.31 -10.78
N SER A 28 0.50 -23.15 -11.32
CA SER A 28 1.47 -22.14 -11.70
C SER A 28 2.29 -21.81 -10.46
N ALA A 29 3.55 -22.23 -10.44
CA ALA A 29 4.47 -22.03 -9.32
C ALA A 29 4.86 -20.54 -9.13
N GLY A 30 4.18 -19.61 -9.84
CA GLY A 30 4.45 -18.17 -9.83
C GLY A 30 3.71 -17.37 -8.76
N ALA A 31 2.53 -17.81 -8.32
CA ALA A 31 1.69 -16.97 -7.45
C ALA A 31 2.09 -16.95 -5.97
N ALA A 32 2.91 -17.91 -5.49
CA ALA A 32 3.30 -17.99 -4.08
C ALA A 32 4.62 -17.27 -3.76
N SER A 33 5.34 -16.77 -4.76
CA SER A 33 6.66 -16.13 -4.61
C SER A 33 6.68 -14.64 -4.93
N ASP A 34 5.62 -14.09 -5.53
CA ASP A 34 5.59 -12.70 -5.95
C ASP A 34 5.58 -11.75 -4.75
N ARG A 35 6.50 -10.79 -4.77
CA ARG A 35 6.64 -9.74 -3.77
C ARG A 35 6.17 -8.42 -4.37
N PHE A 36 5.10 -7.87 -3.83
CA PHE A 36 4.55 -6.58 -4.22
C PHE A 36 4.80 -5.55 -3.12
N LEU A 37 5.13 -4.33 -3.53
CA LEU A 37 5.38 -3.24 -2.61
C LEU A 37 4.55 -2.02 -3.02
N ILE A 38 3.80 -1.50 -2.07
CA ILE A 38 3.18 -0.18 -2.11
C ILE A 38 4.06 0.75 -1.27
N VAL A 39 4.53 1.84 -1.85
CA VAL A 39 5.18 2.92 -1.11
C VAL A 39 4.20 4.08 -1.07
N ASN A 40 3.60 4.30 0.10
CA ASN A 40 2.57 5.31 0.27
C ASN A 40 3.14 6.56 0.94
N ALA A 41 3.04 7.69 0.26
CA ALA A 41 3.42 8.99 0.81
C ALA A 41 2.22 9.65 1.49
N ASP A 42 2.35 9.89 2.78
CA ASP A 42 1.32 10.54 3.59
C ASP A 42 1.37 12.06 3.43
N ASP A 43 0.32 12.76 3.81
CA ASP A 43 0.18 14.23 3.89
C ASP A 43 0.07 14.98 2.54
N LEU A 44 -0.34 14.35 1.44
CA LEU A 44 -0.63 15.06 0.19
C LEU A 44 -1.67 16.16 0.43
N GLY A 45 -1.40 17.38 -0.03
CA GLY A 45 -2.26 18.56 0.19
C GLY A 45 -1.94 19.35 1.46
N LEU A 46 -0.91 18.93 2.23
CA LEU A 46 -0.49 19.65 3.45
C LEU A 46 0.13 21.01 3.13
N SER A 47 0.98 21.08 2.12
CA SER A 47 1.61 22.31 1.63
C SER A 47 2.26 22.10 0.26
N ALA A 48 2.53 23.19 -0.45
CA ALA A 48 3.19 23.14 -1.75
C ALA A 48 4.57 22.48 -1.69
N GLU A 49 5.34 22.69 -0.61
CA GLU A 49 6.65 22.10 -0.38
C GLU A 49 6.57 20.59 -0.17
N VAL A 50 5.60 20.14 0.62
CA VAL A 50 5.34 18.71 0.85
C VAL A 50 4.90 18.07 -0.46
N ASP A 51 3.93 18.65 -1.16
CA ASP A 51 3.38 18.11 -2.40
C ASP A 51 4.44 18.02 -3.49
N ARG A 52 5.29 19.04 -3.63
CA ARG A 52 6.40 19.03 -4.59
C ARG A 52 7.35 17.86 -4.35
N GLY A 53 7.78 17.63 -3.11
CA GLY A 53 8.67 16.52 -2.78
C GLY A 53 8.00 15.16 -2.93
N LEU A 54 6.72 15.05 -2.58
CA LEU A 54 5.94 13.84 -2.78
C LEU A 54 5.84 13.47 -4.27
N PHE A 55 5.52 14.44 -5.12
CA PHE A 55 5.45 14.20 -6.57
C PHE A 55 6.83 13.86 -7.16
N GLU A 56 7.91 14.48 -6.68
CA GLU A 56 9.28 14.11 -7.09
C GLU A 56 9.61 12.67 -6.66
N ALA A 57 9.24 12.27 -5.44
CA ALA A 57 9.42 10.90 -4.96
C ALA A 57 8.61 9.87 -5.78
N HIS A 58 7.50 10.30 -6.41
CA HIS A 58 6.76 9.48 -7.36
C HIS A 58 7.40 9.49 -8.76
N ASP A 59 7.73 10.66 -9.29
CA ASP A 59 8.19 10.82 -10.68
C ASP A 59 9.62 10.28 -10.87
N ALA A 60 10.51 10.43 -9.87
CA ALA A 60 11.91 10.04 -9.94
C ALA A 60 12.29 8.90 -8.97
N GLY A 61 11.42 8.55 -8.04
CA GLY A 61 11.69 7.58 -6.97
C GLY A 61 10.78 6.37 -7.03
N ILE A 62 10.42 5.89 -5.85
CA ILE A 62 9.70 4.62 -5.65
C ILE A 62 8.27 4.78 -5.11
N VAL A 63 7.79 6.01 -4.88
CA VAL A 63 6.43 6.25 -4.37
C VAL A 63 5.39 5.85 -5.40
N THR A 64 4.40 5.07 -4.98
CA THR A 64 3.34 4.52 -5.87
C THR A 64 1.94 4.94 -5.47
N SER A 65 1.76 5.39 -4.24
CA SER A 65 0.47 5.88 -3.72
C SER A 65 0.69 7.07 -2.80
N ALA A 66 -0.36 7.84 -2.60
CA ALA A 66 -0.39 8.95 -1.66
C ALA A 66 -1.72 9.02 -0.91
N SER A 67 -1.69 9.55 0.32
CA SER A 67 -2.87 9.78 1.14
C SER A 67 -3.16 11.27 1.23
N LEU A 68 -4.34 11.70 0.73
CA LEU A 68 -4.75 13.09 0.59
C LEU A 68 -5.43 13.61 1.85
N LEU A 69 -4.95 14.72 2.37
CA LEU A 69 -5.62 15.56 3.38
C LEU A 69 -6.65 16.46 2.70
N VAL A 70 -7.94 16.15 2.83
CA VAL A 70 -9.01 16.91 2.16
C VAL A 70 -9.23 18.31 2.73
N ASP A 71 -8.75 18.58 3.93
CA ASP A 71 -8.78 19.88 4.59
C ASP A 71 -7.39 20.57 4.55
N GLY A 72 -6.44 20.02 3.82
CA GLY A 72 -5.10 20.58 3.68
C GLY A 72 -5.12 21.91 2.91
N PRO A 73 -4.25 22.86 3.28
CA PRO A 73 -4.23 24.19 2.65
C PRO A 73 -3.92 24.16 1.14
N ASP A 74 -3.20 23.13 0.65
CA ASP A 74 -2.80 23.02 -0.77
C ASP A 74 -3.60 21.95 -1.53
N VAL A 75 -4.71 21.45 -0.96
CA VAL A 75 -5.47 20.30 -1.47
C VAL A 75 -5.92 20.45 -2.92
N GLU A 76 -6.35 21.64 -3.35
CA GLU A 76 -6.82 21.86 -4.73
C GLU A 76 -5.67 21.74 -5.73
N ALA A 77 -4.52 22.36 -5.45
CA ALA A 77 -3.32 22.25 -6.28
C ALA A 77 -2.79 20.82 -6.29
N ALA A 78 -2.74 20.15 -5.14
CA ALA A 78 -2.37 18.75 -5.01
C ALA A 78 -3.21 17.84 -5.91
N ILE A 79 -4.53 17.99 -5.92
CA ILE A 79 -5.43 17.20 -6.77
C ILE A 79 -5.16 17.45 -8.25
N GLN A 80 -4.95 18.73 -8.65
CA GLN A 80 -4.62 19.06 -10.03
C GLN A 80 -3.32 18.39 -10.48
N GLN A 81 -2.29 18.43 -9.66
CA GLN A 81 -1.00 17.77 -9.93
C GLN A 81 -1.09 16.24 -9.93
N ALA A 82 -1.89 15.65 -9.03
CA ALA A 82 -2.13 14.20 -9.00
C ALA A 82 -2.82 13.69 -10.27
N ARG A 83 -3.72 14.48 -10.87
CA ARG A 83 -4.39 14.13 -12.14
C ARG A 83 -3.41 13.98 -13.32
N LEU A 84 -2.26 14.64 -13.26
CA LEU A 84 -1.21 14.52 -14.26
C LEU A 84 -0.39 13.22 -14.09
N ARG A 85 -0.60 12.50 -12.99
CA ARG A 85 0.14 11.27 -12.61
C ARG A 85 -0.80 10.07 -12.48
N PRO A 86 -1.33 9.54 -13.59
CA PRO A 86 -2.36 8.50 -13.56
C PRO A 86 -1.91 7.19 -12.93
N LYS A 87 -0.60 6.98 -12.73
CA LYS A 87 -0.04 5.81 -12.05
C LYS A 87 -0.04 5.96 -10.53
N LEU A 88 -0.13 7.18 -10.00
CA LEU A 88 -0.18 7.43 -8.57
C LEU A 88 -1.57 7.02 -8.03
N GLY A 89 -1.62 6.07 -7.10
CA GLY A 89 -2.84 5.74 -6.37
C GLY A 89 -3.14 6.83 -5.34
N ILE A 90 -4.41 7.23 -5.20
CA ILE A 90 -4.79 8.27 -4.25
C ILE A 90 -5.79 7.72 -3.24
N GLY A 91 -5.38 7.64 -1.98
CA GLY A 91 -6.20 7.36 -0.82
C GLY A 91 -6.59 8.62 -0.06
N ILE A 92 -7.37 8.44 1.00
CA ILE A 92 -7.72 9.53 1.91
C ILE A 92 -6.93 9.43 3.22
N HIS A 93 -6.33 10.55 3.64
CA HIS A 93 -5.66 10.74 4.92
C HIS A 93 -6.60 11.48 5.88
N VAL A 94 -7.45 10.73 6.61
CA VAL A 94 -8.43 11.35 7.51
C VAL A 94 -7.72 12.04 8.66
N SER A 95 -7.94 13.34 8.85
CA SER A 95 -7.36 14.10 9.96
C SER A 95 -8.42 14.42 11.01
N PHE A 96 -8.00 14.42 12.28
CA PHE A 96 -8.77 14.84 13.46
C PHE A 96 -8.09 15.97 14.20
N ASP A 97 -7.02 16.50 13.62
CA ASP A 97 -6.25 17.59 14.19
C ASP A 97 -5.90 18.65 13.15
N ASP A 98 -5.60 19.83 13.64
CA ASP A 98 -4.94 20.89 12.90
C ASP A 98 -3.63 21.20 13.60
N ARG A 99 -2.49 20.94 12.90
CA ARG A 99 -1.12 21.15 13.41
C ARG A 99 -0.87 20.53 14.80
N GLY A 100 -1.34 19.28 14.97
CA GLY A 100 -1.18 18.53 16.22
C GLY A 100 -2.19 18.92 17.31
N LYS A 101 -3.09 19.86 17.07
CA LYS A 101 -4.18 20.18 17.97
C LYS A 101 -5.45 19.47 17.55
N LEU A 102 -5.89 18.51 18.33
CA LEU A 102 -7.16 17.80 18.07
C LEU A 102 -8.35 18.78 18.08
N PHE A 103 -9.15 18.72 17.01
CA PHE A 103 -10.43 19.40 16.90
C PHE A 103 -11.63 18.47 17.10
N THR A 104 -11.37 17.16 17.29
CA THR A 104 -12.37 16.13 17.54
C THR A 104 -12.00 15.37 18.80
N ASP A 105 -12.92 15.21 19.74
CA ASP A 105 -12.76 14.32 20.86
C ASP A 105 -12.79 12.85 20.36
N MET A 106 -11.69 12.16 20.46
CA MET A 106 -11.57 10.76 20.02
C MET A 106 -12.36 9.77 20.90
N GLN A 107 -12.93 10.20 22.03
CA GLN A 107 -13.84 9.41 22.84
C GLN A 107 -15.31 9.58 22.38
N ASP A 108 -15.65 10.67 21.70
CA ASP A 108 -16.94 10.86 21.08
C ASP A 108 -16.99 10.16 19.71
N LEU A 109 -17.38 8.90 19.70
CA LEU A 109 -17.44 8.10 18.49
C LEU A 109 -18.44 8.64 17.45
N ALA A 110 -19.47 9.38 17.87
CA ALA A 110 -20.41 10.01 16.94
C ALA A 110 -19.75 11.18 16.22
N ALA A 111 -19.01 12.03 16.92
CA ALA A 111 -18.22 13.10 16.34
C ALA A 111 -17.13 12.57 15.41
N VAL A 112 -16.41 11.49 15.82
CA VAL A 112 -15.41 10.81 14.98
C VAL A 112 -16.05 10.28 13.70
N GLN A 113 -17.19 9.58 13.78
CA GLN A 113 -17.91 9.08 12.61
C GLN A 113 -18.34 10.22 11.67
N GLN A 114 -18.86 11.32 12.23
CA GLN A 114 -19.25 12.48 11.44
C GLN A 114 -18.05 13.07 10.67
N GLN A 115 -16.88 13.15 11.28
CA GLN A 115 -15.67 13.63 10.60
C GLN A 115 -15.22 12.69 9.49
N ILE A 116 -15.22 11.36 9.71
CA ILE A 116 -14.90 10.38 8.69
C ILE A 116 -15.85 10.53 7.48
N ASP A 117 -17.16 10.57 7.72
CA ASP A 117 -18.16 10.68 6.65
C ASP A 117 -18.03 12.01 5.89
N ARG A 118 -17.80 13.12 6.60
CA ARG A 118 -17.59 14.44 5.99
C ARG A 118 -16.37 14.46 5.08
N GLN A 119 -15.24 13.96 5.58
CA GLN A 119 -13.99 13.96 4.82
C GLN A 119 -14.05 13.02 3.62
N LEU A 120 -14.65 11.82 3.75
CA LEU A 120 -14.89 10.91 2.62
C LEU A 120 -15.80 11.53 1.56
N ALA A 121 -16.87 12.22 1.98
CA ALA A 121 -17.75 12.94 1.05
C ALA A 121 -17.02 14.10 0.34
N ALA A 122 -16.15 14.84 1.06
CA ALA A 122 -15.31 15.88 0.48
C ALA A 122 -14.33 15.29 -0.54
N PHE A 123 -13.64 14.20 -0.19
CA PHE A 123 -12.72 13.50 -1.09
C PHE A 123 -13.40 13.13 -2.41
N ILE A 124 -14.55 12.44 -2.33
CA ILE A 124 -15.27 11.99 -3.53
C ILE A 124 -15.70 13.18 -4.39
N ARG A 125 -16.16 14.28 -3.77
CA ARG A 125 -16.57 15.49 -4.50
C ARG A 125 -15.38 16.15 -5.21
N MET A 126 -14.19 16.21 -4.57
CA MET A 126 -13.02 16.91 -5.09
C MET A 126 -12.23 16.06 -6.11
N VAL A 127 -12.05 14.77 -5.82
CA VAL A 127 -11.29 13.84 -6.67
C VAL A 127 -12.16 13.28 -7.81
N GLY A 128 -13.46 13.09 -7.58
CA GLY A 128 -14.42 12.55 -8.55
C GLY A 128 -14.60 11.03 -8.50
N SER A 129 -13.96 10.35 -7.53
CA SER A 129 -14.04 8.90 -7.33
C SER A 129 -13.83 8.54 -5.86
N PRO A 130 -14.24 7.35 -5.40
CA PRO A 130 -13.84 6.85 -4.10
C PRO A 130 -12.31 6.75 -3.96
N PRO A 131 -11.76 6.84 -2.73
CA PRO A 131 -10.32 6.69 -2.50
C PRO A 131 -9.83 5.27 -2.84
N ASP A 132 -8.56 5.14 -3.21
CA ASP A 132 -7.96 3.82 -3.47
C ASP A 132 -7.69 3.05 -2.15
N HIS A 133 -7.55 3.74 -1.03
CA HIS A 133 -7.42 3.20 0.35
C HIS A 133 -7.81 4.27 1.37
N ILE A 134 -7.95 3.84 2.61
CA ILE A 134 -8.26 4.73 3.74
C ILE A 134 -7.21 4.56 4.83
N ASP A 135 -6.68 5.67 5.31
CA ASP A 135 -5.85 5.76 6.50
C ASP A 135 -6.12 7.05 7.27
N SER A 136 -5.26 7.46 8.18
CA SER A 136 -5.44 8.71 8.92
C SER A 136 -4.14 9.28 9.44
N HIS A 137 -4.07 10.58 9.53
CA HIS A 137 -3.01 11.33 10.17
C HIS A 137 -2.76 10.80 11.58
N HIS A 138 -1.50 10.70 12.00
CA HIS A 138 -1.06 10.09 13.25
C HIS A 138 -1.59 8.67 13.52
N HIS A 139 -1.99 7.93 12.48
CA HIS A 139 -2.55 6.58 12.59
C HIS A 139 -3.74 6.45 13.56
N MET A 140 -4.56 7.50 13.72
CA MET A 140 -5.73 7.52 14.59
C MET A 140 -6.74 6.40 14.25
N HIS A 141 -6.80 5.95 12.99
CA HIS A 141 -7.60 4.80 12.56
C HIS A 141 -7.22 3.49 13.27
N ARG A 142 -6.06 3.41 13.94
CA ARG A 142 -5.61 2.22 14.68
C ARG A 142 -5.96 2.25 16.17
N LEU A 143 -6.53 3.34 16.67
CA LEU A 143 -7.05 3.38 18.04
C LEU A 143 -8.19 2.36 18.18
N PHE A 144 -8.14 1.56 19.27
CA PHE A 144 -9.04 0.42 19.48
C PHE A 144 -10.53 0.79 19.35
N ASN A 145 -10.94 1.90 19.97
CA ASN A 145 -12.32 2.40 19.92
C ASN A 145 -12.73 2.95 18.54
N VAL A 146 -11.80 3.46 17.75
CA VAL A 146 -12.04 4.15 16.48
C VAL A 146 -11.94 3.21 15.27
N ALA A 147 -11.10 2.19 15.34
CA ALA A 147 -10.78 1.29 14.22
C ALA A 147 -12.03 0.73 13.51
N ARG A 148 -13.08 0.37 14.28
CA ARG A 148 -14.33 -0.16 13.72
C ARG A 148 -15.00 0.81 12.74
N LEU A 149 -14.93 2.10 12.98
CA LEU A 149 -15.55 3.13 12.14
C LEU A 149 -14.87 3.18 10.77
N PHE A 150 -13.54 3.10 10.76
CA PHE A 150 -12.76 3.01 9.52
C PHE A 150 -13.02 1.72 8.75
N LEU A 151 -13.16 0.59 9.45
CA LEU A 151 -13.49 -0.69 8.82
C LEU A 151 -14.88 -0.67 8.17
N VAL A 152 -15.86 0.02 8.77
CA VAL A 152 -17.19 0.23 8.17
C VAL A 152 -17.06 1.07 6.90
N ALA A 153 -16.27 2.15 6.94
CA ALA A 153 -16.02 2.99 5.78
C ALA A 153 -15.30 2.20 4.66
N GLY A 154 -14.26 1.43 4.98
CA GLY A 154 -13.56 0.57 4.02
C GLY A 154 -14.49 -0.42 3.31
N ARG A 155 -15.38 -1.07 4.06
CA ARG A 155 -16.41 -1.97 3.47
C ARG A 155 -17.39 -1.23 2.58
N ARG A 156 -17.86 -0.03 2.99
CA ARG A 156 -18.81 0.78 2.23
C ARG A 156 -18.28 1.14 0.84
N TYR A 157 -17.00 1.45 0.73
CA TYR A 157 -16.37 1.82 -0.54
C TYR A 157 -15.62 0.68 -1.21
N ASN A 158 -15.58 -0.51 -0.58
CA ASN A 158 -14.83 -1.69 -1.04
C ASN A 158 -13.35 -1.36 -1.30
N VAL A 159 -12.71 -0.71 -0.32
CA VAL A 159 -11.31 -0.33 -0.36
C VAL A 159 -10.60 -0.75 0.93
N PRO A 160 -9.29 -1.05 0.87
CA PRO A 160 -8.53 -1.43 2.06
C PRO A 160 -8.40 -0.26 3.05
N VAL A 161 -8.35 -0.62 4.33
CA VAL A 161 -7.92 0.26 5.40
C VAL A 161 -6.52 -0.14 5.81
N ARG A 162 -5.59 0.81 5.87
CA ARG A 162 -4.19 0.58 6.26
C ARG A 162 -4.08 -0.23 7.55
N GLY A 163 -3.28 -1.31 7.52
CA GLY A 163 -3.06 -2.17 8.68
C GLY A 163 -4.22 -3.09 9.07
N PHE A 164 -5.33 -3.10 8.29
CA PHE A 164 -6.50 -3.94 8.51
C PHE A 164 -6.96 -4.71 7.26
N SER A 165 -6.08 -4.89 6.30
CA SER A 165 -6.29 -5.65 5.07
C SER A 165 -5.20 -6.71 4.92
N ASP A 166 -5.23 -7.47 3.81
CA ASP A 166 -4.17 -8.44 3.48
C ASP A 166 -2.83 -7.76 3.10
N VAL A 167 -2.80 -6.42 3.05
CA VAL A 167 -1.57 -5.64 2.85
C VAL A 167 -0.83 -5.53 4.19
N VAL A 168 0.38 -6.07 4.26
CA VAL A 168 1.23 -5.99 5.44
C VAL A 168 1.78 -4.58 5.59
N PHE A 169 1.35 -3.86 6.62
CA PHE A 169 1.78 -2.49 6.88
C PHE A 169 3.11 -2.44 7.65
N VAL A 170 4.06 -1.66 7.15
CA VAL A 170 5.37 -1.39 7.73
C VAL A 170 5.55 0.12 7.91
N GLY A 171 5.27 0.62 9.12
CA GLY A 171 5.32 2.05 9.47
C GLY A 171 6.60 2.47 10.19
N ARG A 172 7.69 1.68 10.12
CA ARG A 172 8.95 1.99 10.85
C ARG A 172 9.95 2.84 10.06
N PHE A 173 9.67 3.13 8.79
CA PHE A 173 10.42 4.11 8.02
C PHE A 173 9.91 5.51 8.40
N TYR A 174 10.41 6.01 9.52
CA TYR A 174 9.96 7.25 10.13
C TYR A 174 11.09 7.90 10.93
N GLY A 175 11.35 9.18 10.69
CA GLY A 175 12.50 9.91 11.22
C GLY A 175 12.34 10.45 12.64
N GLN A 176 11.21 10.23 13.31
CA GLN A 176 10.98 10.65 14.70
C GLN A 176 10.46 9.49 15.55
N PRO A 177 11.32 8.67 16.15
CA PRO A 177 10.90 7.57 17.04
C PRO A 177 10.13 8.07 18.26
N GLU A 178 10.42 9.30 18.70
CA GLU A 178 9.66 10.05 19.70
C GLU A 178 9.25 11.41 19.11
N PHE A 179 8.05 11.85 19.42
CA PHE A 179 7.50 13.11 18.92
C PHE A 179 8.47 14.30 19.13
N GLY A 180 8.80 15.00 18.05
CA GLY A 180 9.71 16.13 18.04
C GLY A 180 11.21 15.78 18.20
N LYS A 181 11.56 14.48 18.27
CA LYS A 181 12.96 14.02 18.36
C LYS A 181 13.40 13.35 17.07
N ALA A 182 14.10 14.11 16.23
CA ALA A 182 14.61 13.62 14.96
C ALA A 182 15.70 12.55 15.16
N ASP A 183 15.57 11.42 14.45
CA ASP A 183 16.61 10.43 14.25
C ASP A 183 16.67 10.05 12.77
N LEU A 184 17.44 10.83 12.02
CA LEU A 184 17.57 10.68 10.58
C LEU A 184 18.19 9.34 10.15
N SER A 185 18.85 8.62 11.07
CA SER A 185 19.38 7.30 10.80
C SER A 185 18.28 6.28 10.50
N LYS A 186 17.05 6.50 10.99
CA LYS A 186 15.88 5.62 10.78
C LYS A 186 15.29 5.70 9.37
N ILE A 187 15.64 6.73 8.62
CA ILE A 187 15.16 6.99 7.27
C ILE A 187 16.31 7.07 6.25
N SER A 188 17.45 6.43 6.59
CA SER A 188 18.60 6.34 5.70
C SER A 188 18.39 5.30 4.58
N VAL A 189 19.23 5.39 3.53
CA VAL A 189 19.26 4.44 2.41
C VAL A 189 19.48 3.03 2.91
N GLU A 190 20.42 2.82 3.85
CA GLU A 190 20.74 1.50 4.41
C GLU A 190 19.56 0.88 5.13
N VAL A 191 18.80 1.68 5.88
CA VAL A 191 17.59 1.21 6.58
C VAL A 191 16.52 0.81 5.57
N LEU A 192 16.25 1.63 4.55
CA LEU A 192 15.26 1.30 3.54
C LEU A 192 15.67 0.06 2.73
N VAL A 193 16.95 -0.06 2.33
CA VAL A 193 17.50 -1.25 1.68
C VAL A 193 17.30 -2.50 2.54
N ALA A 194 17.58 -2.43 3.85
CA ALA A 194 17.34 -3.54 4.76
C ALA A 194 15.86 -3.91 4.87
N MET A 195 14.96 -2.92 4.85
CA MET A 195 13.51 -3.15 4.83
C MET A 195 13.06 -3.81 3.54
N LEU A 196 13.56 -3.37 2.38
CA LEU A 196 13.25 -3.96 1.08
C LEU A 196 13.67 -5.43 0.99
N ARG A 197 14.86 -5.78 1.47
CA ARG A 197 15.34 -7.17 1.55
C ARG A 197 14.49 -8.05 2.47
N ALA A 198 13.78 -7.45 3.43
CA ALA A 198 12.90 -8.15 4.35
C ALA A 198 11.47 -8.34 3.84
N VAL A 199 11.10 -7.75 2.67
CA VAL A 199 9.77 -7.90 2.07
C VAL A 199 9.47 -9.36 1.79
N LYS A 200 8.33 -9.84 2.27
CA LYS A 200 7.89 -11.23 2.11
C LYS A 200 6.97 -11.37 0.90
N PRO A 201 6.73 -12.60 0.40
CA PRO A 201 5.68 -12.86 -0.57
C PRO A 201 4.33 -12.29 -0.15
N GLY A 202 3.57 -11.75 -1.11
CA GLY A 202 2.34 -11.03 -0.88
C GLY A 202 2.51 -9.53 -1.10
N VAL A 203 1.63 -8.73 -0.51
CA VAL A 203 1.65 -7.26 -0.66
C VAL A 203 2.10 -6.61 0.65
N THR A 204 3.11 -5.77 0.56
CA THR A 204 3.61 -4.96 1.69
C THR A 204 3.39 -3.49 1.39
N GLU A 205 3.03 -2.71 2.40
CA GLU A 205 3.04 -1.25 2.37
C GLU A 205 4.15 -0.71 3.25
N ILE A 206 4.92 0.25 2.73
CA ILE A 206 5.79 1.13 3.51
C ILE A 206 5.20 2.55 3.42
N SER A 207 4.90 3.18 4.57
CA SER A 207 4.52 4.60 4.62
C SER A 207 5.75 5.49 4.72
N CYS A 208 5.67 6.67 4.11
CA CYS A 208 6.72 7.67 4.10
C CYS A 208 6.13 9.08 4.04
N HIS A 209 6.96 10.10 4.29
CA HIS A 209 6.56 11.51 4.35
C HIS A 209 7.55 12.40 3.58
N PRO A 210 7.82 12.12 2.29
CA PRO A 210 8.76 12.95 1.53
C PRO A 210 8.23 14.36 1.35
N GLY A 211 9.13 15.33 1.30
CA GLY A 211 8.78 16.73 1.11
C GLY A 211 10.03 17.59 1.06
N TYR A 212 9.83 18.87 0.85
CA TYR A 212 10.84 19.89 1.08
C TYR A 212 10.56 20.60 2.40
N ALA A 213 11.60 21.15 3.03
CA ALA A 213 11.46 21.92 4.26
C ALA A 213 10.61 23.17 4.01
N GLU A 214 9.67 23.42 4.90
CA GLU A 214 8.76 24.58 4.80
C GLU A 214 9.35 25.85 5.39
N SER A 215 10.50 25.76 6.06
CA SER A 215 11.15 26.89 6.74
C SER A 215 10.25 27.60 7.76
N ARG A 216 9.29 26.88 8.35
CA ARG A 216 8.38 27.39 9.38
C ARG A 216 8.85 26.96 10.77
N PRO A 217 8.80 27.87 11.77
CA PRO A 217 9.23 27.54 13.13
C PRO A 217 8.40 26.44 13.82
N ASP A 218 7.17 26.22 13.36
CA ASP A 218 6.21 25.26 13.89
C ASP A 218 6.16 23.93 13.11
N ALA A 219 7.01 23.77 12.09
CA ALA A 219 7.12 22.51 11.37
C ALA A 219 7.81 21.45 12.22
N ILE A 220 7.08 20.41 12.59
CA ILE A 220 7.57 19.35 13.49
C ILE A 220 8.36 18.29 12.75
N TYR A 221 7.95 17.95 11.52
CA TYR A 221 8.56 16.96 10.64
C TYR A 221 8.99 17.65 9.34
N ASP A 222 10.10 18.36 9.39
CA ASP A 222 10.51 19.24 8.30
C ASP A 222 11.79 18.74 7.61
N ARG A 223 12.88 18.67 8.32
CA ARG A 223 14.16 18.16 7.82
C ARG A 223 14.09 16.69 7.43
N GLU A 224 13.31 15.92 8.15
CA GLU A 224 13.10 14.50 7.90
C GLU A 224 12.50 14.26 6.52
N ARG A 225 11.56 15.11 6.07
CA ARG A 225 10.94 15.03 4.74
C ARG A 225 11.95 15.06 3.60
N GLU A 226 12.95 15.95 3.70
CA GLU A 226 14.01 16.04 2.69
C GLU A 226 14.93 14.81 2.71
N VAL A 227 15.18 14.22 3.89
CA VAL A 227 15.97 13.01 4.00
C VAL A 227 15.19 11.84 3.41
N GLU A 228 13.90 11.72 3.71
CA GLU A 228 13.04 10.70 3.10
C GLU A 228 12.98 10.85 1.58
N LEU A 229 12.81 12.08 1.06
CA LEU A 229 12.81 12.35 -0.38
C LEU A 229 14.10 11.85 -1.04
N ARG A 230 15.26 12.21 -0.49
CA ARG A 230 16.56 11.74 -1.00
C ARG A 230 16.70 10.22 -0.95
N THR A 231 16.26 9.60 0.14
CA THR A 231 16.30 8.14 0.30
C THR A 231 15.38 7.44 -0.70
N LEU A 232 14.16 7.94 -0.90
CA LEU A 232 13.16 7.35 -1.80
C LEU A 232 13.52 7.50 -3.28
N THR A 233 14.39 8.46 -3.63
CA THR A 233 14.87 8.69 -5.00
C THR A 233 16.26 8.08 -5.24
N ASP A 234 16.90 7.49 -4.23
CA ASP A 234 18.27 6.95 -4.31
C ASP A 234 18.38 5.75 -5.26
N GLU A 235 19.43 5.74 -6.06
CA GLU A 235 19.68 4.69 -7.05
C GLU A 235 19.92 3.31 -6.42
N GLN A 236 20.52 3.25 -5.23
CA GLN A 236 20.73 1.99 -4.53
C GLN A 236 19.40 1.37 -4.07
N VAL A 237 18.44 2.20 -3.67
CA VAL A 237 17.09 1.76 -3.31
C VAL A 237 16.38 1.17 -4.53
N LYS A 238 16.40 1.87 -5.67
CA LYS A 238 15.82 1.39 -6.93
C LYS A 238 16.48 0.11 -7.42
N LYS A 239 17.80 0.03 -7.34
CA LYS A 239 18.58 -1.16 -7.66
C LYS A 239 18.20 -2.35 -6.77
N THR A 240 18.06 -2.13 -5.45
CA THR A 240 17.66 -3.18 -4.51
C THR A 240 16.27 -3.74 -4.85
N ILE A 241 15.29 -2.89 -5.20
CA ILE A 241 13.96 -3.34 -5.64
C ILE A 241 14.07 -4.29 -6.82
N SER A 242 14.90 -3.94 -7.82
CA SER A 242 15.12 -4.79 -9.00
C SER A 242 15.83 -6.10 -8.65
N GLU A 243 16.89 -6.04 -7.85
CA GLU A 243 17.68 -7.22 -7.42
C GLU A 243 16.85 -8.21 -6.60
N GLU A 244 15.96 -7.69 -5.74
CA GLU A 244 15.08 -8.50 -4.91
C GLU A 244 13.82 -8.98 -5.66
N GLY A 245 13.64 -8.60 -6.94
CA GLY A 245 12.47 -8.97 -7.73
C GLY A 245 11.16 -8.45 -7.15
N ILE A 246 11.19 -7.28 -6.47
CA ILE A 246 10.01 -6.64 -5.91
C ILE A 246 9.28 -5.87 -7.01
N ARG A 247 7.96 -6.04 -7.07
CA ARG A 247 7.11 -5.30 -8.01
C ARG A 247 6.45 -4.14 -7.30
N LEU A 248 6.77 -2.93 -7.73
CA LEU A 248 6.08 -1.73 -7.25
C LEU A 248 4.66 -1.69 -7.81
N ILE A 249 3.68 -1.53 -6.94
CA ILE A 249 2.26 -1.37 -7.29
C ILE A 249 1.65 -0.24 -6.47
N SER A 250 0.60 0.38 -6.98
CA SER A 250 -0.23 1.30 -6.21
C SER A 250 -1.36 0.57 -5.47
N TYR A 251 -2.04 1.23 -4.54
CA TYR A 251 -3.28 0.72 -3.96
C TYR A 251 -4.39 0.53 -5.01
N ARG A 252 -4.38 1.34 -6.07
CA ARG A 252 -5.29 1.16 -7.21
C ARG A 252 -5.03 -0.16 -7.95
N ASP A 253 -3.75 -0.52 -8.14
CA ASP A 253 -3.38 -1.79 -8.76
C ASP A 253 -3.74 -2.97 -7.85
N TYR A 254 -3.47 -2.85 -6.55
CA TYR A 254 -3.91 -3.84 -5.56
C TYR A 254 -5.42 -4.09 -5.61
N ASN A 255 -6.23 -3.03 -5.68
CA ASN A 255 -7.69 -3.16 -5.78
C ASN A 255 -8.13 -3.88 -7.06
N ARG A 256 -7.45 -3.67 -8.19
CA ARG A 256 -7.71 -4.39 -9.44
C ARG A 256 -7.36 -5.87 -9.29
N MET A 257 -6.15 -6.19 -8.83
CA MET A 257 -5.68 -7.56 -8.61
C MET A 257 -6.62 -8.33 -7.67
N SER A 258 -7.08 -7.70 -6.60
CA SER A 258 -7.99 -8.31 -5.61
C SER A 258 -9.40 -8.58 -6.15
N ARG A 259 -9.85 -7.83 -7.16
CA ARG A 259 -11.14 -8.06 -7.84
C ARG A 259 -11.04 -9.20 -8.85
N ASP A 260 -9.92 -9.28 -9.57
CA ASP A 260 -9.68 -10.29 -10.59
C ASP A 260 -9.44 -11.70 -9.99
N ALA A 261 -9.10 -11.76 -8.70
CA ALA A 261 -8.88 -13.00 -7.95
C ALA A 261 -10.17 -13.59 -7.31
N ARG A 262 -11.30 -12.87 -7.35
CA ARG A 262 -12.61 -13.28 -6.83
C ARG A 262 -13.49 -13.83 -7.93
#